data_2a1deb152052f9d3edabab3ab219af36
#
_entry.id   2a1deb152052f9d3edabab3ab219af36
#
_cell.length_a   1.000
_cell.length_b   1.000
_cell.length_c   1.000
_cell.angle_alpha   90.00
_cell.angle_beta   90.00
_cell.angle_gamma   90.00
#
_symmetry.space_group_name_H-M   'P 1'
#
loop_
_entity.id
_entity.type
_entity.pdbx_description
1 polymer ?
#
loop_
_entity_poly.entity_id
_entity_poly.type
_entity_poly.pdbx_seq_one_letter_code
_entity_poly.pdbx_strand_id
1 'polypeptide(L)'
;RRFMTTATATNIHNIAVDGTFDDCQRIVKALFADEELSRALDLGGVNSINWVRLAVQSTYFLTAAARRPAAHFVVPTGNFGDIFAGFAAKKSGAGLGVLAAATNRNDIVRRAILTGVYAPDEVSATTSPSMDIQVASNFERLLYEASGRDAEAVAGLMQD
;
A
#
# COMPACT_ATOMS: atom_id res chain seq x y z
N ARG A 1 -20.17 1.18 0.56
CA ARG A 1 -20.80 1.29 -0.79
C ARG A 1 -21.29 2.70 -1.10
N ARG A 2 -22.04 3.39 -0.23
CA ARG A 2 -22.59 4.73 -0.49
C ARG A 2 -21.51 5.74 -0.88
N PHE A 3 -20.39 5.76 -0.21
CA PHE A 3 -19.27 6.66 -0.50
C PHE A 3 -18.76 6.50 -1.95
N MET A 4 -18.64 5.27 -2.44
CA MET A 4 -18.11 4.99 -3.77
C MET A 4 -19.11 5.33 -4.91
N THR A 5 -20.41 5.37 -4.59
CA THR A 5 -21.48 5.57 -5.58
C THR A 5 -22.11 6.97 -5.53
N THR A 6 -21.46 7.93 -4.88
CA THR A 6 -21.96 9.31 -4.75
C THR A 6 -21.58 10.21 -5.92
N ALA A 7 -20.60 9.81 -6.73
CA ALA A 7 -20.23 10.57 -7.91
C ALA A 7 -21.31 10.45 -9.00
N THR A 8 -21.77 11.58 -9.51
CA THR A 8 -22.82 11.67 -10.52
C THR A 8 -22.30 12.01 -11.92
N ALA A 9 -20.99 12.19 -12.06
CA ALA A 9 -20.36 12.48 -13.35
C ALA A 9 -20.47 11.27 -14.30
N THR A 10 -20.80 11.49 -15.54
CA THR A 10 -21.10 10.45 -16.53
C THR A 10 -19.88 9.63 -16.96
N ASN A 11 -18.68 10.13 -16.67
CA ASN A 11 -17.41 9.46 -16.94
C ASN A 11 -16.88 8.64 -15.74
N ILE A 12 -17.67 8.51 -14.67
CA ILE A 12 -17.31 7.71 -13.50
C ILE A 12 -18.15 6.44 -13.47
N HIS A 13 -17.48 5.31 -13.53
CA HIS A 13 -18.09 3.99 -13.51
C HIS A 13 -17.60 3.19 -12.32
N ASN A 14 -18.53 2.67 -11.51
CA ASN A 14 -18.21 1.80 -10.38
C ASN A 14 -18.52 0.35 -10.77
N ILE A 15 -17.49 -0.48 -10.77
CA ILE A 15 -17.61 -1.90 -11.12
C ILE A 15 -17.44 -2.71 -9.83
N ALA A 16 -18.43 -3.56 -9.56
CA ALA A 16 -18.34 -4.53 -8.46
C ALA A 16 -17.73 -5.83 -8.99
N VAL A 17 -16.70 -6.30 -8.33
CA VAL A 17 -16.06 -7.59 -8.61
C VAL A 17 -16.52 -8.58 -7.55
N ASP A 18 -16.94 -9.76 -7.97
CA ASP A 18 -17.24 -10.88 -7.07
C ASP A 18 -15.92 -11.55 -6.65
N GLY A 19 -15.35 -11.04 -5.56
CA GLY A 19 -14.03 -11.44 -5.09
C GLY A 19 -13.53 -10.56 -3.96
N THR A 20 -12.26 -10.70 -3.64
CA THR A 20 -11.55 -9.94 -2.61
C THR A 20 -10.97 -8.64 -3.17
N PHE A 21 -10.42 -7.81 -2.30
CA PHE A 21 -9.65 -6.63 -2.71
C PHE A 21 -8.38 -7.03 -3.48
N ASP A 22 -7.77 -8.14 -3.13
CA ASP A 22 -6.57 -8.65 -3.79
C ASP A 22 -6.88 -9.09 -5.24
N ASP A 23 -8.08 -9.64 -5.50
CA ASP A 23 -8.55 -9.93 -6.86
C ASP A 23 -8.69 -8.65 -7.69
N CYS A 24 -9.25 -7.59 -7.12
CA CYS A 24 -9.33 -6.29 -7.78
C CYS A 24 -7.92 -5.75 -8.11
N GLN A 25 -6.97 -5.86 -7.18
CA GLN A 25 -5.59 -5.43 -7.44
C GLN A 25 -4.91 -6.25 -8.54
N ARG A 26 -5.13 -7.57 -8.55
CA ARG A 26 -4.60 -8.45 -9.60
C ARG A 26 -5.09 -8.06 -10.99
N ILE A 27 -6.39 -7.76 -11.11
CA ILE A 27 -6.98 -7.27 -12.38
C ILE A 27 -6.33 -5.95 -12.80
N VAL A 28 -6.21 -4.98 -11.88
CA VAL A 28 -5.60 -3.69 -12.17
C VAL A 28 -4.14 -3.84 -12.60
N LYS A 29 -3.35 -4.67 -11.91
CA LYS A 29 -1.96 -4.95 -12.27
C LYS A 29 -1.86 -5.59 -13.66
N ALA A 30 -2.75 -6.52 -14.00
CA ALA A 30 -2.78 -7.16 -15.33
C ALA A 30 -3.10 -6.15 -16.45
N LEU A 31 -4.04 -5.22 -16.21
CA LEU A 31 -4.35 -4.15 -17.18
C LEU A 31 -3.16 -3.23 -17.42
N PHE A 32 -2.39 -2.88 -16.38
CA PHE A 32 -1.18 -2.07 -16.54
C PHE A 32 -0.02 -2.82 -17.19
N ALA A 33 0.05 -4.14 -17.02
CA ALA A 33 1.07 -4.99 -17.65
C ALA A 33 0.81 -5.23 -19.14
N ASP A 34 -0.43 -5.04 -19.61
CA ASP A 34 -0.77 -5.04 -21.03
C ASP A 34 -0.37 -3.69 -21.64
N GLU A 35 0.80 -3.67 -22.28
CA GLU A 35 1.37 -2.43 -22.84
C GLU A 35 0.53 -1.85 -23.97
N GLU A 36 -0.11 -2.69 -24.78
CA GLU A 36 -0.95 -2.22 -25.90
C GLU A 36 -2.19 -1.51 -25.35
N LEU A 37 -2.89 -2.16 -24.42
CA LEU A 37 -4.08 -1.60 -23.78
C LEU A 37 -3.73 -0.35 -22.97
N SER A 38 -2.68 -0.40 -22.17
CA SER A 38 -2.23 0.71 -21.33
C SER A 38 -1.90 1.95 -22.15
N ARG A 39 -1.26 1.78 -23.31
CA ARG A 39 -0.92 2.86 -24.23
C ARG A 39 -2.15 3.37 -24.99
N ALA A 40 -3.03 2.48 -25.43
CA ALA A 40 -4.23 2.85 -26.19
C ALA A 40 -5.24 3.66 -25.37
N LEU A 41 -5.32 3.39 -24.06
CA LEU A 41 -6.25 4.04 -23.13
C LEU A 41 -5.60 5.11 -22.25
N ASP A 42 -4.31 5.32 -22.35
CA ASP A 42 -3.53 6.24 -21.48
C ASP A 42 -3.81 5.97 -19.99
N LEU A 43 -3.66 4.71 -19.59
CA LEU A 43 -4.06 4.26 -18.25
C LEU A 43 -3.25 4.94 -17.16
N GLY A 44 -3.95 5.54 -16.19
CA GLY A 44 -3.37 6.14 -14.99
C GLY A 44 -3.92 5.51 -13.71
N GLY A 45 -3.04 5.15 -12.78
CA GLY A 45 -3.42 4.60 -11.48
C GLY A 45 -3.55 5.66 -10.41
N VAL A 46 -4.70 5.69 -9.70
CA VAL A 46 -4.95 6.62 -8.58
C VAL A 46 -5.10 5.87 -7.26
N ASN A 47 -4.58 4.66 -7.16
CA ASN A 47 -4.64 3.81 -5.98
C ASN A 47 -3.34 3.88 -5.14
N SER A 48 -3.22 3.02 -4.12
CA SER A 48 -2.08 2.99 -3.19
C SER A 48 -0.74 2.62 -3.83
N ILE A 49 -0.72 2.01 -5.02
CA ILE A 49 0.52 1.68 -5.74
C ILE A 49 1.12 2.89 -6.47
N ASN A 50 0.38 3.97 -6.66
CA ASN A 50 0.90 5.18 -7.28
C ASN A 50 1.87 5.90 -6.35
N TRP A 51 3.12 6.08 -6.80
CA TRP A 51 4.16 6.76 -6.03
C TRP A 51 3.77 8.19 -5.65
N VAL A 52 3.07 8.92 -6.51
CA VAL A 52 2.65 10.29 -6.21
C VAL A 52 1.75 10.35 -4.97
N ARG A 53 0.88 9.36 -4.77
CA ARG A 53 0.10 9.26 -3.53
C ARG A 53 0.98 9.12 -2.29
N LEU A 54 1.99 8.25 -2.36
CA LEU A 54 2.94 8.05 -1.25
C LEU A 54 3.73 9.33 -0.97
N ALA A 55 4.19 10.02 -2.02
CA ALA A 55 4.90 11.29 -1.89
C ALA A 55 4.03 12.36 -1.21
N VAL A 56 2.76 12.48 -1.61
CA VAL A 56 1.81 13.39 -0.96
C VAL A 56 1.52 12.96 0.48
N GLN A 57 1.32 11.67 0.75
CA GLN A 57 1.11 11.16 2.11
C GLN A 57 2.29 11.44 3.05
N SER A 58 3.53 11.50 2.54
CA SER A 58 4.70 11.85 3.35
C SER A 58 4.58 13.23 4.02
N THR A 59 3.80 14.14 3.43
CA THR A 59 3.56 15.48 3.99
C THR A 59 2.85 15.44 5.34
N TYR A 60 2.04 14.43 5.64
CA TYR A 60 1.39 14.27 6.95
C TYR A 60 2.44 14.09 8.04
N PHE A 61 3.42 13.22 7.78
CA PHE A 61 4.51 12.92 8.70
C PHE A 61 5.47 14.10 8.84
N LEU A 62 5.82 14.78 7.73
CA LEU A 62 6.67 15.97 7.74
C LEU A 62 6.03 17.10 8.55
N THR A 63 4.74 17.34 8.33
CA THR A 63 3.99 18.38 9.06
C THR A 63 3.90 18.06 10.56
N ALA A 64 3.65 16.81 10.89
CA ALA A 64 3.58 16.37 12.28
C ALA A 64 4.96 16.43 12.97
N ALA A 65 6.03 16.02 12.28
CA ALA A 65 7.40 16.10 12.78
C ALA A 65 7.85 17.56 13.05
N ALA A 66 7.45 18.49 12.17
CA ALA A 66 7.76 19.90 12.35
C ALA A 66 7.09 20.49 13.61
N ARG A 67 5.91 19.99 13.96
CA ARG A 67 5.16 20.43 15.16
C ARG A 67 5.57 19.68 16.42
N ARG A 68 5.93 18.41 16.29
CA ARG A 68 6.30 17.51 17.39
C ARG A 68 7.46 16.61 16.98
N PRO A 69 8.70 17.08 17.13
CA PRO A 69 9.89 16.26 16.86
C PRO A 69 9.89 14.98 17.68
N ALA A 70 10.41 13.91 17.11
CA ALA A 70 10.47 12.57 17.69
C ALA A 70 9.09 11.92 18.02
N ALA A 71 7.99 12.44 17.46
CA ALA A 71 6.69 11.82 17.64
C ALA A 71 6.69 10.37 17.09
N HIS A 72 6.05 9.48 17.84
CA HIS A 72 5.79 8.11 17.39
C HIS A 72 4.45 8.06 16.66
N PHE A 73 4.36 7.21 15.65
CA PHE A 73 3.15 7.04 14.84
C PHE A 73 2.69 5.60 14.87
N VAL A 74 1.41 5.39 15.14
CA VAL A 74 0.73 4.12 14.93
C VAL A 74 -0.11 4.26 13.67
N VAL A 75 0.23 3.52 12.63
CA VAL A 75 -0.35 3.67 11.30
C VAL A 75 -1.19 2.43 10.97
N PRO A 76 -2.52 2.56 10.82
CA PRO A 76 -3.36 1.48 10.32
C PRO A 76 -2.87 1.04 8.94
N THR A 77 -2.55 -0.25 8.80
CA THR A 77 -1.78 -0.72 7.65
C THR A 77 -2.41 -1.97 7.02
N GLY A 78 -2.89 -1.83 5.79
CA GLY A 78 -3.21 -2.91 4.87
C GLY A 78 -2.14 -2.99 3.77
N ASN A 79 -2.28 -2.17 2.72
CA ASN A 79 -1.37 -2.10 1.56
C ASN A 79 0.03 -1.52 1.84
N PHE A 80 0.35 -1.20 3.07
CA PHE A 80 1.64 -0.63 3.48
C PHE A 80 1.97 0.76 2.90
N GLY A 81 1.01 1.43 2.24
CA GLY A 81 1.24 2.71 1.56
C GLY A 81 1.56 3.84 2.54
N ASP A 82 0.68 4.10 3.48
CA ASP A 82 0.79 5.24 4.39
C ASP A 82 2.02 5.11 5.32
N ILE A 83 2.26 3.94 5.91
CA ILE A 83 3.44 3.73 6.75
C ILE A 83 4.75 3.81 5.95
N PHE A 84 4.74 3.39 4.67
CA PHE A 84 5.89 3.57 3.79
C PHE A 84 6.13 5.06 3.48
N ALA A 85 5.09 5.87 3.34
CA ALA A 85 5.22 7.32 3.23
C ALA A 85 5.89 7.93 4.48
N GLY A 86 5.53 7.45 5.67
CA GLY A 86 6.21 7.80 6.92
C GLY A 86 7.69 7.39 6.94
N PHE A 87 7.98 6.17 6.47
CA PHE A 87 9.36 5.68 6.32
C PHE A 87 10.16 6.56 5.35
N ALA A 88 9.60 6.91 4.19
CA ALA A 88 10.23 7.80 3.22
C ALA A 88 10.49 9.19 3.80
N ALA A 89 9.52 9.76 4.53
CA ALA A 89 9.70 11.03 5.24
C ALA A 89 10.85 10.97 6.25
N LYS A 90 10.92 9.89 7.05
CA LYS A 90 12.01 9.66 8.01
C LYS A 90 13.36 9.53 7.32
N LYS A 91 13.42 8.80 6.21
CA LYS A 91 14.64 8.65 5.40
C LYS A 91 15.09 9.96 4.74
N SER A 92 14.13 10.86 4.46
CA SER A 92 14.40 12.21 3.96
C SER A 92 14.82 13.20 5.04
N GLY A 93 15.01 12.75 6.28
CA GLY A 93 15.49 13.57 7.39
C GLY A 93 14.43 14.12 8.33
N ALA A 94 13.15 13.72 8.18
CA ALA A 94 12.14 14.09 9.15
C ALA A 94 12.45 13.48 10.53
N GLY A 95 12.41 14.29 11.58
CA GLY A 95 12.66 13.88 12.97
C GLY A 95 11.50 13.06 13.54
N LEU A 96 11.25 11.88 12.98
CA LEU A 96 10.21 10.94 13.41
C LEU A 96 10.77 9.93 14.42
N GLY A 97 9.96 9.58 15.41
CA GLY A 97 10.22 8.47 16.31
C GLY A 97 9.95 7.11 15.68
N VAL A 98 9.27 6.23 16.40
CA VAL A 98 8.90 4.90 15.92
C VAL A 98 7.71 4.99 14.97
N LEU A 99 7.76 4.22 13.89
CA LEU A 99 6.62 3.94 13.02
C LEU A 99 6.14 2.52 13.34
N ALA A 100 4.94 2.37 13.86
CA ALA A 100 4.34 1.10 14.20
C ALA A 100 3.18 0.78 13.24
N ALA A 101 3.25 -0.35 12.57
CA ALA A 101 2.16 -0.86 11.74
C ALA A 101 1.08 -1.47 12.62
N ALA A 102 -0.15 -0.95 12.52
CA ALA A 102 -1.32 -1.53 13.15
C ALA A 102 -2.12 -2.31 12.10
N THR A 103 -2.22 -3.61 12.25
CA THR A 103 -2.98 -4.50 11.37
C THR A 103 -4.28 -4.96 12.05
N ASN A 104 -5.26 -5.35 11.27
CA ASN A 104 -6.38 -6.11 11.77
C ASN A 104 -6.03 -7.62 11.79
N ARG A 105 -7.03 -8.50 11.76
CA ARG A 105 -6.84 -9.95 11.74
C ARG A 105 -6.09 -10.44 10.50
N ASN A 106 -6.15 -9.66 9.40
CA ASN A 106 -5.38 -9.89 8.19
C ASN A 106 -3.97 -9.29 8.38
N ASP A 107 -3.07 -10.06 8.96
CA ASP A 107 -1.84 -9.55 9.58
C ASP A 107 -0.55 -9.89 8.82
N ILE A 108 -0.62 -10.08 7.52
CA ILE A 108 0.55 -10.46 6.70
C ILE A 108 1.76 -9.55 6.94
N VAL A 109 1.56 -8.24 7.04
CA VAL A 109 2.64 -7.27 7.31
C VAL A 109 3.27 -7.52 8.69
N ARG A 110 2.44 -7.77 9.72
CA ARG A 110 2.92 -8.09 11.06
C ARG A 110 3.73 -9.39 11.05
N ARG A 111 3.23 -10.44 10.40
CA ARG A 111 3.94 -11.72 10.29
C ARG A 111 5.27 -11.55 9.59
N ALA A 112 5.29 -10.86 8.45
CA ALA A 112 6.51 -10.60 7.70
C ALA A 112 7.56 -9.83 8.53
N ILE A 113 7.18 -8.79 9.24
CA ILE A 113 8.11 -8.00 10.07
C ILE A 113 8.65 -8.80 11.26
N LEU A 114 7.81 -9.64 11.90
CA LEU A 114 8.21 -10.37 13.12
C LEU A 114 8.92 -11.69 12.82
N THR A 115 8.59 -12.36 11.74
CA THR A 115 9.07 -13.72 11.45
C THR A 115 9.90 -13.84 10.19
N GLY A 116 9.89 -12.82 9.32
CA GLY A 116 10.50 -12.88 7.99
C GLY A 116 9.65 -13.63 6.96
N VAL A 117 8.49 -14.16 7.34
CA VAL A 117 7.63 -14.95 6.43
C VAL A 117 6.54 -14.06 5.85
N TYR A 118 6.55 -13.88 4.54
CA TYR A 118 5.53 -13.15 3.77
C TYR A 118 4.70 -14.15 2.94
N ALA A 119 3.78 -14.82 3.60
CA ALA A 119 2.89 -15.80 2.97
C ALA A 119 1.43 -15.35 3.11
N PRO A 120 0.71 -15.12 2.00
CA PRO A 120 -0.72 -14.85 2.03
C PRO A 120 -1.50 -15.98 2.72
N ASP A 121 -2.56 -15.59 3.44
CA ASP A 121 -3.49 -16.49 4.10
C ASP A 121 -4.91 -16.18 3.64
N GLU A 122 -5.91 -16.91 4.10
CA GLU A 122 -7.31 -16.62 3.81
C GLU A 122 -7.71 -15.26 4.37
N VAL A 123 -8.39 -14.47 3.54
CA VAL A 123 -8.86 -13.14 3.95
C VAL A 123 -10.03 -13.26 4.91
N SER A 124 -9.87 -12.74 6.11
CA SER A 124 -10.93 -12.64 7.12
C SER A 124 -11.66 -11.31 7.03
N ALA A 125 -12.98 -11.33 6.87
CA ALA A 125 -13.79 -10.11 6.88
C ALA A 125 -13.79 -9.47 8.28
N THR A 126 -13.56 -8.15 8.34
CA THR A 126 -13.53 -7.37 9.58
C THR A 126 -14.38 -6.11 9.47
N THR A 127 -14.48 -5.35 10.56
CA THR A 127 -15.11 -4.02 10.57
C THR A 127 -14.28 -2.95 9.86
N SER A 128 -13.05 -3.27 9.42
CA SER A 128 -12.14 -2.41 8.68
C SER A 128 -11.85 -2.98 7.28
N PRO A 129 -12.85 -3.08 6.40
CA PRO A 129 -12.76 -3.83 5.15
C PRO A 129 -11.68 -3.33 4.18
N SER A 130 -11.26 -2.08 4.28
CA SER A 130 -10.14 -1.53 3.50
C SER A 130 -8.78 -2.09 3.90
N MET A 131 -8.71 -2.79 5.04
CA MET A 131 -7.52 -3.45 5.56
C MET A 131 -7.62 -4.99 5.50
N ASP A 132 -8.71 -5.53 4.95
CA ASP A 132 -8.91 -6.97 4.75
C ASP A 132 -8.12 -7.43 3.52
N ILE A 133 -6.79 -7.48 3.68
CA ILE A 133 -5.80 -7.65 2.63
C ILE A 133 -4.76 -8.66 3.09
N GLN A 134 -4.39 -9.58 2.22
CA GLN A 134 -3.29 -10.54 2.40
C GLN A 134 -2.14 -10.33 1.40
N VAL A 135 -2.21 -9.28 0.55
CA VAL A 135 -1.12 -8.85 -0.31
C VAL A 135 -0.88 -7.35 -0.14
N ALA A 136 0.14 -7.00 0.63
CA ALA A 136 0.50 -5.61 0.92
C ALA A 136 1.37 -5.03 -0.21
N SER A 137 0.74 -4.43 -1.22
CA SER A 137 1.35 -4.02 -2.50
C SER A 137 2.52 -3.03 -2.40
N ASN A 138 2.69 -2.34 -1.28
CA ASN A 138 3.83 -1.44 -1.06
C ASN A 138 4.90 -2.03 -0.11
N PHE A 139 4.72 -3.25 0.38
CA PHE A 139 5.72 -3.90 1.22
C PHE A 139 7.02 -4.18 0.44
N GLU A 140 6.90 -4.52 -0.83
CA GLU A 140 8.03 -4.64 -1.77
C GLU A 140 8.95 -3.42 -1.77
N ARG A 141 8.40 -2.22 -1.58
CA ARG A 141 9.20 -0.99 -1.51
C ARG A 141 10.09 -0.92 -0.27
N LEU A 142 9.58 -1.44 0.85
CA LEU A 142 10.39 -1.57 2.07
C LEU A 142 11.50 -2.58 1.87
N LEU A 143 11.19 -3.73 1.27
CA LEU A 143 12.19 -4.76 0.94
C LEU A 143 13.26 -4.20 0.00
N TYR A 144 12.87 -3.46 -1.02
CA TYR A 144 13.80 -2.80 -1.94
C TYR A 144 14.77 -1.85 -1.22
N GLU A 145 14.27 -1.04 -0.30
CA GLU A 145 15.13 -0.18 0.52
C GLU A 145 16.00 -0.97 1.51
N ALA A 146 15.48 -2.05 2.07
CA ALA A 146 16.22 -2.91 3.01
C ALA A 146 17.30 -3.76 2.34
N SER A 147 17.09 -4.17 1.08
CA SER A 147 18.07 -4.91 0.27
C SER A 147 19.14 -4.01 -0.38
N GLY A 148 19.21 -2.72 -0.01
CA GLY A 148 20.13 -1.79 -0.64
C GLY A 148 19.75 -1.38 -2.06
N ARG A 149 18.45 -1.47 -2.40
CA ARG A 149 17.86 -1.16 -3.70
C ARG A 149 18.20 -2.19 -4.78
N ASP A 150 18.35 -3.43 -4.38
CA ASP A 150 18.55 -4.55 -5.27
C ASP A 150 17.20 -5.13 -5.72
N ALA A 151 16.83 -4.90 -6.98
CA ALA A 151 15.57 -5.34 -7.54
C ALA A 151 15.52 -6.87 -7.76
N GLU A 152 16.67 -7.49 -8.07
CA GLU A 152 16.75 -8.93 -8.29
C GLU A 152 16.57 -9.67 -6.96
N ALA A 153 17.21 -9.17 -5.90
CA ALA A 153 17.02 -9.73 -4.55
C ALA A 153 15.55 -9.62 -4.09
N VAL A 154 14.87 -8.49 -4.36
CA VAL A 154 13.45 -8.34 -4.03
C VAL A 154 12.58 -9.29 -4.85
N ALA A 155 12.85 -9.43 -6.15
CA ALA A 155 12.11 -10.35 -7.00
C ALA A 155 12.26 -11.81 -6.51
N GLY A 156 13.44 -12.22 -6.08
CA GLY A 156 13.67 -13.53 -5.46
C GLY A 156 12.87 -13.71 -4.16
N LEU A 157 12.90 -12.74 -3.25
CA LEU A 157 12.17 -12.79 -1.98
C LEU A 157 10.64 -12.83 -2.13
N MET A 158 10.11 -12.34 -3.23
CA MET A 158 8.66 -12.27 -3.47
C MET A 158 8.13 -13.46 -4.31
N GLN A 159 9.00 -14.34 -4.80
CA GLN A 159 8.63 -15.56 -5.57
C GLN A 159 8.53 -16.80 -4.68
N ASP A 160 9.17 -16.83 -3.53
CA ASP A 160 9.16 -17.87 -2.51
C ASP A 160 7.96 -17.71 -1.54
#